data_f86c9f9728d38e50017cf8b8cc8cc151
#
_entry.id   f86c9f9728d38e50017cf8b8cc8cc151
#
_cell.length_a   1.000
_cell.length_b   1.000
_cell.length_c   1.000
_cell.angle_alpha   90.00
_cell.angle_beta   90.00
_cell.angle_gamma   90.00
#
_symmetry.space_group_name_H-M   'P 1'
#
loop_
_entity.id
_entity.type
_entity.pdbx_description
1 polymer ?
#
loop_
_entity_poly.entity_id
_entity_poly.type
_entity_poly.pdbx_seq_one_letter_code
_entity_poly.pdbx_strand_id
1 'polypeptide(L)'
;MADPAASTLSRLKNKSKELNIQFQQILILFSQEELVRRISVSEYRDNFILKGGYLLYSLNNQSFRPTIDSDYLITKLPMKKSKIDKVINNIIKQNTQYNYVNYEIKGYEEISAQMKYDGIRVKLISKIKNTRTHINIDFATGIDYLIPKPKTRNLITILNDFENPKLLTYSIESVSSS
;
A
#
# COMPACT_ATOMS: atom_id res chain seq x y z
N MET A 1 -3.07 -31.20 -1.75
CA MET A 1 -3.65 -29.90 -1.34
C MET A 1 -2.96 -28.78 -2.07
N ALA A 2 -3.74 -27.88 -2.61
CA ALA A 2 -3.17 -26.74 -3.33
C ALA A 2 -2.41 -25.81 -2.37
N ASP A 3 -1.22 -25.41 -2.77
CA ASP A 3 -0.44 -24.42 -2.06
C ASP A 3 -0.96 -23.04 -2.47
N PRO A 4 -1.64 -22.29 -1.59
CA PRO A 4 -2.20 -20.98 -1.96
C PRO A 4 -1.15 -19.98 -2.43
N ALA A 5 0.04 -20.01 -1.84
CA ALA A 5 1.13 -19.11 -2.25
C ALA A 5 1.60 -19.43 -3.66
N ALA A 6 1.82 -20.70 -3.97
CA ALA A 6 2.23 -21.12 -5.30
C ALA A 6 1.15 -20.80 -6.34
N SER A 7 -0.11 -21.03 -6.00
CA SER A 7 -1.25 -20.72 -6.88
C SER A 7 -1.30 -19.21 -7.17
N THR A 8 -1.14 -18.37 -6.15
CA THR A 8 -1.15 -16.92 -6.30
C THR A 8 -0.02 -16.45 -7.20
N LEU A 9 1.21 -16.95 -6.97
CA LEU A 9 2.36 -16.58 -7.82
C LEU A 9 2.13 -16.96 -9.27
N SER A 10 1.60 -18.16 -9.51
CA SER A 10 1.30 -18.62 -10.87
C SER A 10 0.27 -17.72 -11.56
N ARG A 11 -0.78 -17.33 -10.84
CA ARG A 11 -1.84 -16.46 -11.36
C ARG A 11 -1.34 -15.05 -11.60
N LEU A 12 -0.48 -14.53 -10.73
CA LEU A 12 0.15 -13.22 -10.93
C LEU A 12 1.07 -13.23 -12.16
N LYS A 13 1.78 -14.33 -12.37
CA LYS A 13 2.62 -14.48 -13.56
C LYS A 13 1.79 -14.49 -14.83
N ASN A 14 0.66 -15.18 -14.83
CA ASN A 14 -0.27 -15.17 -15.95
C ASN A 14 -0.82 -13.76 -16.18
N LYS A 15 -1.13 -13.04 -15.11
CA LYS A 15 -1.63 -11.66 -15.19
C LYS A 15 -0.59 -10.72 -15.80
N SER A 16 0.69 -10.91 -15.47
CA SER A 16 1.76 -10.10 -16.05
C SER A 16 1.85 -10.30 -17.57
N LYS A 17 1.66 -11.52 -18.04
CA LYS A 17 1.61 -11.81 -19.47
C LYS A 17 0.39 -11.19 -20.14
N GLU A 18 -0.78 -11.34 -19.52
CA GLU A 18 -2.03 -10.79 -20.00
C GLU A 18 -1.95 -9.28 -20.16
N LEU A 19 -1.38 -8.58 -19.17
CA LEU A 19 -1.27 -7.12 -19.17
C LEU A 19 -0.01 -6.61 -19.87
N ASN A 20 0.88 -7.50 -20.29
CA ASN A 20 2.17 -7.17 -20.93
C ASN A 20 3.02 -6.25 -20.05
N ILE A 21 3.16 -6.61 -18.79
CA ILE A 21 4.03 -5.90 -17.83
C ILE A 21 4.93 -6.91 -17.14
N GLN A 22 6.03 -6.42 -16.58
CA GLN A 22 7.00 -7.28 -15.93
C GLN A 22 6.41 -7.92 -14.68
N PHE A 23 6.77 -9.17 -14.41
CA PHE A 23 6.31 -9.89 -13.24
C PHE A 23 6.66 -9.16 -11.95
N GLN A 24 7.86 -8.56 -11.89
CA GLN A 24 8.27 -7.79 -10.71
C GLN A 24 7.33 -6.62 -10.44
N GLN A 25 6.83 -5.97 -11.47
CA GLN A 25 5.87 -4.87 -11.33
C GLN A 25 4.52 -5.36 -10.77
N ILE A 26 4.07 -6.53 -11.22
CA ILE A 26 2.86 -7.15 -10.67
C ILE A 26 3.05 -7.49 -9.20
N LEU A 27 4.22 -8.00 -8.82
CA LEU A 27 4.51 -8.31 -7.42
C LEU A 27 4.50 -7.05 -6.55
N ILE A 28 5.03 -5.94 -7.07
CA ILE A 28 4.99 -4.65 -6.36
C ILE A 28 3.55 -4.23 -6.12
N LEU A 29 2.71 -4.25 -7.14
CA LEU A 29 1.31 -3.86 -7.02
C LEU A 29 0.55 -4.77 -6.07
N PHE A 30 0.75 -6.07 -6.17
CA PHE A 30 0.10 -7.04 -5.29
C PHE A 30 0.53 -6.84 -3.83
N SER A 31 1.80 -6.58 -3.61
CA SER A 31 2.34 -6.33 -2.26
C SER A 31 1.74 -5.06 -1.65
N GLN A 32 1.57 -4.01 -2.44
CA GLN A 32 0.92 -2.78 -1.98
C GLN A 32 -0.57 -3.03 -1.69
N GLU A 33 -1.24 -3.81 -2.50
CA GLU A 33 -2.65 -4.17 -2.31
C GLU A 33 -2.86 -4.94 -0.99
N GLU A 34 -2.05 -5.94 -0.74
CA GLU A 34 -2.15 -6.72 0.49
C GLU A 34 -1.86 -5.87 1.73
N LEU A 35 -0.93 -4.93 1.60
CA LEU A 35 -0.63 -4.01 2.68
C LEU A 35 -1.84 -3.13 3.02
N VAL A 36 -2.53 -2.61 2.00
CA VAL A 36 -3.77 -1.86 2.21
C VAL A 36 -4.82 -2.71 2.93
N ARG A 37 -4.94 -4.00 2.55
CA ARG A 37 -5.85 -4.92 3.26
C ARG A 37 -5.51 -4.99 4.74
N ARG A 38 -4.23 -5.12 5.07
CA ARG A 38 -3.79 -5.21 6.48
C ARG A 38 -4.02 -3.92 7.23
N ILE A 39 -3.81 -2.79 6.60
CA ILE A 39 -4.16 -1.49 7.20
C ILE A 39 -5.67 -1.45 7.51
N SER A 40 -6.49 -1.89 6.57
CA SER A 40 -7.95 -1.82 6.66
C SER A 40 -8.53 -2.66 7.80
N VAL A 41 -7.85 -3.72 8.21
CA VAL A 41 -8.28 -4.57 9.33
C VAL A 41 -7.54 -4.25 10.63
N SER A 42 -6.63 -3.30 10.61
CA SER A 42 -5.89 -2.88 11.80
C SER A 42 -6.66 -1.83 12.59
N GLU A 43 -6.25 -1.62 13.83
CA GLU A 43 -6.79 -0.54 14.66
C GLU A 43 -6.44 0.86 14.12
N TYR A 44 -5.50 0.94 13.16
CA TYR A 44 -5.01 2.19 12.60
C TYR A 44 -5.71 2.58 11.30
N ARG A 45 -6.72 1.84 10.86
CA ARG A 45 -7.37 2.09 9.57
C ARG A 45 -7.86 3.54 9.39
N ASP A 46 -8.33 4.17 10.47
CA ASP A 46 -8.85 5.54 10.40
C ASP A 46 -7.76 6.61 10.49
N ASN A 47 -6.52 6.18 10.72
CA ASN A 47 -5.37 7.08 10.79
C ASN A 47 -4.65 7.23 9.45
N PHE A 48 -4.96 6.40 8.45
CA PHE A 48 -4.27 6.41 7.16
C PHE A 48 -5.23 6.81 6.06
N ILE A 49 -4.79 7.77 5.26
CA ILE A 49 -5.53 8.23 4.08
C ILE A 49 -4.65 7.98 2.87
N LEU A 50 -5.08 7.07 2.00
CA LEU A 50 -4.33 6.72 0.79
C LEU A 50 -4.42 7.86 -0.22
N LYS A 51 -3.29 8.21 -0.83
CA LYS A 51 -3.20 9.24 -1.85
C LYS A 51 -2.21 8.82 -2.94
N GLY A 52 -1.98 9.69 -3.92
CA GLY A 52 -0.93 9.53 -4.91
C GLY A 52 -1.20 8.50 -5.99
N GLY A 53 -0.11 8.04 -6.61
CA GLY A 53 -0.18 7.18 -7.80
C GLY A 53 -0.83 5.83 -7.55
N TYR A 54 -0.59 5.21 -6.39
CA TYR A 54 -1.23 3.94 -6.09
C TYR A 54 -2.75 4.10 -5.92
N LEU A 55 -3.21 5.21 -5.34
CA LEU A 55 -4.64 5.48 -5.26
C LEU A 55 -5.26 5.61 -6.67
N LEU A 56 -4.60 6.34 -7.57
CA LEU A 56 -5.09 6.48 -8.93
C LEU A 56 -5.18 5.13 -9.63
N TYR A 57 -4.15 4.31 -9.49
CA TYR A 57 -4.17 2.95 -10.03
C TYR A 57 -5.34 2.13 -9.46
N SER A 58 -5.54 2.20 -8.14
CA SER A 58 -6.54 1.38 -7.45
C SER A 58 -7.98 1.82 -7.70
N LEU A 59 -8.20 3.01 -8.24
CA LEU A 59 -9.52 3.50 -8.62
C LEU A 59 -9.83 3.31 -10.10
N ASN A 60 -8.82 3.27 -10.94
CA ASN A 60 -8.99 3.23 -12.39
C ASN A 60 -7.96 2.32 -13.02
N ASN A 61 -8.38 1.14 -13.40
CA ASN A 61 -7.55 0.09 -13.98
C ASN A 61 -6.95 0.45 -15.35
N GLN A 62 -7.26 1.62 -15.91
CA GLN A 62 -6.87 1.96 -17.29
C GLN A 62 -5.53 2.66 -17.42
N SER A 63 -5.05 3.34 -16.38
CA SER A 63 -3.75 4.00 -16.43
C SER A 63 -2.76 3.21 -15.59
N PHE A 64 -2.10 2.26 -16.25
CA PHE A 64 -1.17 1.39 -15.60
C PHE A 64 0.19 2.11 -15.48
N ARG A 65 0.43 2.71 -14.33
CA ARG A 65 1.76 3.18 -13.98
C ARG A 65 2.26 2.34 -12.81
N PRO A 66 3.25 1.46 -13.05
CA PRO A 66 3.84 0.74 -11.93
C PRO A 66 4.45 1.75 -10.96
N THR A 67 4.05 1.67 -9.72
CA THR A 67 4.60 2.51 -8.68
C THR A 67 5.18 1.62 -7.60
N ILE A 68 6.42 1.90 -7.23
CA ILE A 68 7.10 1.20 -6.13
C ILE A 68 6.58 1.72 -4.79
N ASP A 69 6.17 2.99 -4.77
CA ASP A 69 5.79 3.69 -3.56
C ASP A 69 4.28 3.80 -3.45
N SER A 70 3.77 3.62 -2.25
CA SER A 70 2.42 4.04 -1.91
C SER A 70 2.51 5.18 -0.91
N ASP A 71 1.63 6.15 -1.05
CA ASP A 71 1.65 7.39 -0.27
C ASP A 71 0.44 7.47 0.63
N TYR A 72 0.66 7.79 1.89
CA TYR A 72 -0.40 7.95 2.88
C TYR A 72 -0.22 9.24 3.65
N LEU A 73 -1.33 9.91 3.93
CA LEU A 73 -1.38 10.92 4.98
C LEU A 73 -1.69 10.23 6.29
N ILE A 74 -0.96 10.61 7.34
CA ILE A 74 -1.24 10.12 8.68
C ILE A 74 -1.95 11.22 9.47
N THR A 75 -3.05 10.86 10.12
CA THR A 75 -3.79 11.75 11.00
C THR A 75 -3.87 11.15 12.40
N LYS A 76 -3.81 12.01 13.41
CA LYS A 76 -4.00 11.64 14.83
C LYS A 76 -2.95 10.66 15.36
N LEU A 77 -1.79 10.61 14.73
CA LEU A 77 -0.63 9.84 15.20
C LEU A 77 0.60 10.72 15.11
N PRO A 78 1.51 10.65 16.11
CA PRO A 78 2.76 11.42 16.03
C PRO A 78 3.68 10.85 14.95
N MET A 79 4.31 11.74 14.17
CA MET A 79 5.26 11.38 13.13
C MET A 79 6.65 11.19 13.77
N LYS A 80 6.76 10.18 14.61
CA LYS A 80 8.02 9.77 15.23
C LYS A 80 8.37 8.38 14.78
N LYS A 81 9.65 8.15 14.47
CA LYS A 81 10.15 6.86 14.02
C LYS A 81 9.72 5.72 14.95
N SER A 82 9.84 5.91 16.26
CA SER A 82 9.47 4.88 17.24
C SER A 82 7.99 4.53 17.19
N LYS A 83 7.11 5.53 16.98
CA LYS A 83 5.67 5.29 16.88
C LYS A 83 5.32 4.63 15.54
N ILE A 84 5.91 5.12 14.47
CA ILE A 84 5.69 4.56 13.13
C ILE A 84 6.16 3.10 13.10
N ASP A 85 7.28 2.78 13.73
CA ASP A 85 7.77 1.40 13.82
C ASP A 85 6.75 0.49 14.50
N LYS A 86 6.16 0.92 15.61
CA LYS A 86 5.11 0.16 16.30
C LYS A 86 3.90 -0.04 15.43
N VAL A 87 3.46 1.00 14.74
CA VAL A 87 2.29 0.96 13.87
C VAL A 87 2.52 -0.01 12.71
N ILE A 88 3.67 0.09 12.04
CA ILE A 88 3.98 -0.78 10.89
C ILE A 88 4.13 -2.23 11.34
N ASN A 89 4.81 -2.49 12.47
CA ASN A 89 4.90 -3.84 13.01
C ASN A 89 3.52 -4.44 13.29
N ASN A 90 2.60 -3.64 13.81
CA ASN A 90 1.23 -4.09 14.04
C ASN A 90 0.52 -4.42 12.71
N ILE A 91 0.65 -3.55 11.73
CA ILE A 91 -0.02 -3.71 10.43
C ILE A 91 0.48 -4.96 9.70
N ILE A 92 1.79 -5.16 9.61
CA ILE A 92 2.34 -6.29 8.86
C ILE A 92 2.05 -7.65 9.51
N LYS A 93 1.65 -7.64 10.78
CA LYS A 93 1.27 -8.85 11.52
C LYS A 93 -0.23 -9.13 11.50
N GLN A 94 -1.03 -8.25 10.88
CA GLN A 94 -2.47 -8.48 10.81
C GLN A 94 -2.79 -9.75 10.03
N ASN A 95 -3.78 -10.47 10.50
CA ASN A 95 -4.25 -11.69 9.84
C ASN A 95 -5.25 -11.33 8.75
N THR A 96 -4.94 -11.75 7.54
CA THR A 96 -5.86 -11.72 6.41
C THR A 96 -5.97 -13.13 5.84
N GLN A 97 -6.73 -13.33 4.77
CA GLN A 97 -6.76 -14.61 4.08
C GLN A 97 -5.42 -14.94 3.39
N TYR A 98 -4.54 -13.95 3.28
CA TYR A 98 -3.31 -14.07 2.49
C TYR A 98 -2.07 -14.02 3.39
N ASN A 99 -2.07 -14.88 4.42
CA ASN A 99 -1.01 -14.91 5.43
C ASN A 99 0.32 -15.45 4.89
N TYR A 100 0.34 -15.97 3.67
CA TYR A 100 1.57 -16.41 3.00
C TYR A 100 2.37 -15.22 2.44
N VAL A 101 1.81 -14.02 2.47
CA VAL A 101 2.56 -12.79 2.15
C VAL A 101 3.20 -12.29 3.43
N ASN A 102 4.53 -12.24 3.46
CA ASN A 102 5.27 -11.83 4.65
C ASN A 102 6.04 -10.55 4.35
N TYR A 103 6.05 -9.63 5.31
CA TYR A 103 6.75 -8.36 5.18
C TYR A 103 7.88 -8.27 6.19
N GLU A 104 9.00 -7.72 5.74
CA GLU A 104 10.16 -7.45 6.58
C GLU A 104 10.51 -5.98 6.46
N ILE A 105 10.67 -5.30 7.59
CA ILE A 105 11.09 -3.89 7.61
C ILE A 105 12.59 -3.85 7.40
N LYS A 106 13.05 -3.14 6.37
CA LYS A 106 14.47 -2.98 6.06
C LYS A 106 15.06 -1.69 6.59
N GLY A 107 14.25 -0.68 6.79
CA GLY A 107 14.72 0.58 7.33
C GLY A 107 13.74 1.72 7.18
N TYR A 108 14.13 2.84 7.72
CA TYR A 108 13.37 4.08 7.72
C TYR A 108 14.24 5.18 7.14
N GLU A 109 13.62 6.08 6.41
CA GLU A 109 14.29 7.23 5.81
C GLU A 109 13.41 8.45 6.04
N GLU A 110 14.01 9.51 6.60
CA GLU A 110 13.29 10.77 6.72
C GLU A 110 13.19 11.40 5.34
N ILE A 111 11.96 11.69 4.92
CA ILE A 111 11.72 12.42 3.68
C ILE A 111 11.82 13.87 4.02
N SER A 112 13.01 14.47 3.71
CA SER A 112 13.32 15.80 4.21
C SER A 112 12.70 16.90 3.38
N ALA A 113 12.72 17.94 3.98
CA ALA A 113 13.19 19.32 3.84
C ALA A 113 12.78 20.10 2.58
N GLN A 114 12.52 19.50 1.45
CA GLN A 114 11.93 20.19 0.30
C GLN A 114 10.41 20.14 0.34
N MET A 115 9.87 19.32 1.21
CA MET A 115 8.43 19.25 1.45
C MET A 115 8.09 20.07 2.69
N LYS A 116 6.98 20.78 2.62
CA LYS A 116 6.45 21.58 3.73
C LYS A 116 6.01 20.73 4.93
N TYR A 117 6.23 19.42 4.90
CA TYR A 117 5.70 18.47 5.86
C TYR A 117 6.76 17.45 6.21
N ASP A 118 6.82 17.07 7.48
CA ASP A 118 7.62 15.95 7.91
C ASP A 118 7.07 14.67 7.31
N GLY A 119 7.97 13.84 6.80
CA GLY A 119 7.61 12.57 6.21
C GLY A 119 8.59 11.47 6.58
N ILE A 120 8.11 10.24 6.57
CA ILE A 120 8.94 9.06 6.80
C ILE A 120 8.66 8.05 5.70
N ARG A 121 9.72 7.56 5.06
CA ARG A 121 9.63 6.43 4.15
C ARG A 121 9.99 5.16 4.91
N VAL A 122 9.14 4.18 4.84
CA VAL A 122 9.40 2.84 5.38
C VAL A 122 9.74 1.93 4.22
N LYS A 123 10.92 1.33 4.27
CA LYS A 123 11.37 0.37 3.26
C LYS A 123 11.05 -1.03 3.72
N LEU A 124 10.29 -1.76 2.91
CA LEU A 124 9.84 -3.11 3.21
C LEU A 124 10.30 -4.08 2.12
N ILE A 125 10.44 -5.33 2.51
CA ILE A 125 10.53 -6.43 1.56
C ILE A 125 9.31 -7.30 1.78
N SER A 126 8.56 -7.52 0.70
CA SER A 126 7.44 -8.46 0.65
C SER A 126 7.96 -9.80 0.15
N LYS A 127 7.61 -10.86 0.84
CA LYS A 127 8.05 -12.22 0.50
C LYS A 127 6.84 -13.12 0.29
N ILE A 128 6.83 -13.80 -0.84
CA ILE A 128 5.89 -14.87 -1.14
C ILE A 128 6.73 -16.05 -1.62
N LYS A 129 6.82 -17.12 -0.82
CA LYS A 129 7.73 -18.25 -1.09
C LYS A 129 9.16 -17.74 -1.32
N ASN A 130 9.72 -18.00 -2.49
CA ASN A 130 11.08 -17.57 -2.84
C ASN A 130 11.16 -16.20 -3.53
N THR A 131 10.03 -15.50 -3.67
CA THR A 131 10.06 -14.15 -4.22
C THR A 131 10.38 -13.11 -3.16
N ARG A 132 11.07 -12.06 -3.57
CA ARG A 132 11.41 -10.92 -2.71
C ARG A 132 11.12 -9.64 -3.50
N THR A 133 10.28 -8.80 -2.95
CA THR A 133 9.84 -7.59 -3.63
C THR A 133 10.08 -6.39 -2.74
N HIS A 134 10.88 -5.43 -3.21
CA HIS A 134 11.13 -4.18 -2.48
C HIS A 134 9.96 -3.23 -2.73
N ILE A 135 9.39 -2.71 -1.66
CA ILE A 135 8.35 -1.68 -1.72
C ILE A 135 8.64 -0.60 -0.69
N ASN A 136 8.15 0.60 -0.97
CA ASN A 136 8.26 1.72 -0.03
C ASN A 136 6.87 2.21 0.33
N ILE A 137 6.72 2.63 1.59
CA ILE A 137 5.51 3.31 2.06
C ILE A 137 5.93 4.68 2.54
N ASP A 138 5.37 5.72 1.96
CA ASP A 138 5.69 7.09 2.32
C ASP A 138 4.55 7.66 3.16
N PHE A 139 4.88 8.08 4.38
CA PHE A 139 3.96 8.70 5.31
C PHE A 139 4.28 10.17 5.45
N ALA A 140 3.25 11.00 5.38
CA ALA A 140 3.36 12.43 5.63
C ALA A 140 2.24 12.88 6.55
N THR A 141 2.51 13.89 7.36
CA THR A 141 1.46 14.54 8.14
C THR A 141 0.76 15.55 7.25
N GLY A 142 -0.56 15.57 7.33
CA GLY A 142 -1.35 16.60 6.67
C GLY A 142 -1.76 17.68 7.65
N ILE A 143 -1.91 18.89 7.16
CA ILE A 143 -2.53 19.96 7.95
C ILE A 143 -4.05 19.73 7.81
N ASP A 144 -4.69 19.39 8.92
CA ASP A 144 -6.08 18.91 8.92
C ASP A 144 -7.06 19.81 8.16
N TYR A 145 -6.87 21.10 8.21
CA TYR A 145 -7.77 22.04 7.54
C TYR A 145 -7.53 22.15 6.02
N LEU A 146 -6.39 21.66 5.53
CA LEU A 146 -6.08 21.66 4.11
C LEU A 146 -6.42 20.32 3.45
N ILE A 147 -6.78 19.32 4.25
CA ILE A 147 -7.13 18.00 3.71
C ILE A 147 -8.61 18.00 3.38
N PRO A 148 -9.00 17.83 2.11
CA PRO A 148 -10.40 17.61 1.78
C PRO A 148 -10.93 16.41 2.54
N LYS A 149 -12.21 16.43 2.89
CA LYS A 149 -12.82 15.35 3.66
C LYS A 149 -12.53 14.00 3.01
N PRO A 150 -11.83 13.08 3.67
CA PRO A 150 -11.50 11.78 3.07
C PRO A 150 -12.76 10.93 2.92
N LYS A 151 -12.72 10.02 1.94
CA LYS A 151 -13.84 9.13 1.66
C LYS A 151 -13.35 7.70 1.66
N THR A 152 -14.08 6.81 2.33
CA THR A 152 -13.80 5.37 2.27
C THR A 152 -14.19 4.83 0.91
N ARG A 153 -13.28 4.12 0.26
CA ARG A 153 -13.50 3.54 -1.06
C ARG A 153 -13.09 2.08 -1.10
N ASN A 154 -13.80 1.31 -1.92
CA ASN A 154 -13.35 -0.02 -2.33
C ASN A 154 -12.28 0.13 -3.39
N LEU A 155 -11.15 -0.54 -3.19
CA LEU A 155 -10.05 -0.50 -4.13
C LEU A 155 -10.06 -1.75 -5.01
N ILE A 156 -9.62 -1.62 -6.26
CA ILE A 156 -9.57 -2.75 -7.17
C ILE A 156 -8.49 -3.75 -6.76
N THR A 157 -8.67 -4.98 -7.17
CA THR A 157 -7.70 -6.05 -6.94
C THR A 157 -7.10 -6.50 -8.27
N ILE A 158 -5.86 -6.98 -8.22
CA ILE A 158 -5.20 -7.54 -9.40
C ILE A 158 -5.86 -8.87 -9.80
N LEU A 159 -6.19 -9.70 -8.80
CA LEU A 159 -6.88 -10.96 -9.00
C LEU A 159 -8.33 -10.82 -8.55
N ASN A 160 -9.26 -11.18 -9.42
CA ASN A 160 -10.68 -10.87 -9.24
C ASN A 160 -11.34 -11.54 -8.02
N ASP A 161 -10.81 -12.69 -7.59
CA ASP A 161 -11.37 -13.42 -6.44
C ASP A 161 -10.80 -12.98 -5.10
N PHE A 162 -9.86 -12.00 -5.11
CA PHE A 162 -9.31 -11.46 -3.88
C PHE A 162 -10.26 -10.42 -3.30
N GLU A 163 -10.28 -10.35 -1.97
CA GLU A 163 -11.09 -9.39 -1.26
C GLU A 163 -10.63 -7.96 -1.56
N ASN A 164 -11.58 -7.12 -1.96
CA ASN A 164 -11.31 -5.70 -2.22
C ASN A 164 -11.01 -4.98 -0.92
N PRO A 165 -9.83 -4.38 -0.77
CA PRO A 165 -9.55 -3.61 0.42
C PRO A 165 -10.35 -2.31 0.45
N LYS A 166 -10.71 -1.88 1.65
CA LYS A 166 -11.44 -0.62 1.87
C LYS A 166 -10.60 0.27 2.75
N LEU A 167 -10.38 1.49 2.33
CA LEU A 167 -9.60 2.43 3.12
C LEU A 167 -10.06 3.85 2.85
N LEU A 168 -9.79 4.74 3.82
CA LEU A 168 -9.94 6.17 3.61
C LEU A 168 -9.00 6.62 2.49
N THR A 169 -9.53 7.39 1.57
CA THR A 169 -8.77 7.89 0.43
C THR A 169 -8.91 9.39 0.31
N TYR A 170 -7.89 10.01 -0.26
CA TYR A 170 -7.95 11.42 -0.62
C TYR A 170 -9.06 11.64 -1.65
N SER A 171 -9.63 12.84 -1.71
CA SER A 171 -10.69 13.10 -2.70
C SER A 171 -10.10 13.03 -4.12
N ILE A 172 -10.90 12.50 -5.07
CA ILE A 172 -10.46 12.36 -6.47
C ILE A 172 -10.12 13.72 -7.07
N GLU A 173 -10.88 14.75 -6.74
CA GLU A 173 -10.65 16.11 -7.21
C GLU A 173 -9.30 16.65 -6.76
N SER A 174 -8.91 16.38 -5.52
CA SER A 174 -7.61 16.77 -4.99
C SER A 174 -6.47 15.98 -5.62
N VAL A 175 -6.69 14.69 -5.93
CA VAL A 175 -5.69 13.85 -6.59
C VAL A 175 -5.46 14.33 -8.02
N SER A 176 -6.51 14.69 -8.75
CA SER A 176 -6.39 15.14 -10.13
C SER A 176 -5.76 16.52 -10.27
N SER A 177 -5.73 17.32 -9.21
CA SER A 177 -5.12 18.66 -9.23
C SER A 177 -3.66 18.67 -8.77
N SER A 178 -3.13 17.52 -8.36
CA SER A 178 -1.76 17.42 -7.86
C SER A 178 -0.74 16.95 -8.92
#